data_23975918574b01755be60fa4b62020e9
#
_entry.id   23975918574b01755be60fa4b62020e9
#
_cell.length_a   1.000
_cell.length_b   1.000
_cell.length_c   1.000
_cell.angle_alpha   90.00
_cell.angle_beta   90.00
_cell.angle_gamma   90.00
#
_symmetry.space_group_name_H-M   'P 1'
#
loop_
_entity.id
_entity.type
_entity.pdbx_description
1 polymer ?
#
loop_
_entity_poly.entity_id
_entity_poly.type
_entity_poly.pdbx_seq_one_letter_code
_entity_poly.pdbx_strand_id
1 'polypeptide(L)'
;PLTQQPVLELIFAIVLPAFSAAIFFNMGASGGGTDIIAMILKKYTKLNIGSALFLVDVSIVLAACLVFDAQTGLFSLCGLLAKSLVVDGVIENINLCKYFTIICDNPQPICDYIVHTLNRSATIYHAEGAYEHQPKTVIITIMKRSQAVELRTFIRKHQPNAFIAITNSSEIIGKGFRGFN
;
A
#
# COMPACT_ATOMS: atom_id res chain seq x y z
N PRO A 1 -2.89 -14.77 -31.00
CA PRO A 1 -3.23 -13.45 -30.47
C PRO A 1 -4.73 -13.25 -30.48
N LEU A 2 -5.26 -12.65 -29.41
CA LEU A 2 -6.68 -12.33 -29.29
C LEU A 2 -7.04 -11.08 -30.12
N THR A 3 -6.05 -10.24 -30.33
CA THR A 3 -6.19 -9.00 -31.12
C THR A 3 -4.99 -8.87 -32.07
N GLN A 4 -5.11 -7.99 -33.05
CA GLN A 4 -3.97 -7.64 -33.94
C GLN A 4 -3.18 -6.44 -33.41
N GLN A 5 -3.35 -6.09 -32.14
CA GLN A 5 -2.68 -4.94 -31.50
C GLN A 5 -1.69 -5.41 -30.43
N PRO A 6 -0.39 -5.50 -30.75
CA PRO A 6 0.64 -6.03 -29.84
C PRO A 6 0.72 -5.30 -28.50
N VAL A 7 0.52 -3.99 -28.50
CA VAL A 7 0.57 -3.16 -27.28
C VAL A 7 -0.60 -3.49 -26.34
N LEU A 8 -1.80 -3.69 -26.86
CA LEU A 8 -2.96 -4.05 -26.05
C LEU A 8 -2.77 -5.43 -25.41
N GLU A 9 -2.29 -6.41 -26.16
CA GLU A 9 -1.98 -7.75 -25.67
C GLU A 9 -0.88 -7.70 -24.58
N LEU A 10 0.16 -6.87 -24.79
CA LEU A 10 1.23 -6.67 -23.82
C LEU A 10 0.69 -6.12 -22.49
N ILE A 11 -0.21 -5.13 -22.51
CA ILE A 11 -0.80 -4.56 -21.31
C ILE A 11 -1.52 -5.64 -20.48
N PHE A 12 -2.38 -6.44 -21.11
CA PHE A 12 -3.10 -7.50 -20.42
C PHE A 12 -2.20 -8.63 -19.94
N ALA A 13 -1.19 -9.00 -20.73
CA ALA A 13 -0.20 -10.00 -20.37
C ALA A 13 0.64 -9.59 -19.16
N ILE A 14 0.80 -8.30 -18.90
CA ILE A 14 1.55 -7.78 -17.76
C ILE A 14 0.65 -7.58 -16.55
N VAL A 15 -0.46 -6.85 -16.72
CA VAL A 15 -1.28 -6.39 -15.58
C VAL A 15 -1.91 -7.54 -14.80
N LEU A 16 -2.47 -8.53 -15.47
CA LEU A 16 -3.14 -9.65 -14.80
C LEU A 16 -2.19 -10.52 -13.98
N PRO A 17 -1.05 -11.00 -14.52
CA PRO A 17 -0.09 -11.76 -13.72
C PRO A 17 0.59 -10.91 -12.63
N ALA A 18 0.90 -9.64 -12.91
CA ALA A 18 1.51 -8.76 -11.92
C ALA A 18 0.57 -8.52 -10.71
N PHE A 19 -0.72 -8.32 -10.95
CA PHE A 19 -1.72 -8.18 -9.90
C PHE A 19 -1.84 -9.47 -9.06
N SER A 20 -1.87 -10.62 -9.71
CA SER A 20 -1.88 -11.93 -9.04
C SER A 20 -0.62 -12.12 -8.19
N ALA A 21 0.56 -11.87 -8.75
CA ALA A 21 1.84 -11.98 -8.04
C ALA A 21 1.90 -11.03 -6.82
N ALA A 22 1.39 -9.79 -6.95
CA ALA A 22 1.34 -8.83 -5.86
C ALA A 22 0.51 -9.34 -4.67
N ILE A 23 -0.62 -9.99 -4.93
CA ILE A 23 -1.45 -10.61 -3.88
C ILE A 23 -0.69 -11.74 -3.19
N PHE A 24 -0.06 -12.66 -3.96
CA PHE A 24 0.73 -13.74 -3.39
C PHE A 24 1.87 -13.20 -2.51
N PHE A 25 2.66 -12.26 -3.00
CA PHE A 25 3.75 -11.66 -2.22
C PHE A 25 3.27 -10.93 -0.98
N ASN A 26 2.11 -10.28 -1.04
CA ASN A 26 1.52 -9.63 0.14
C ASN A 26 1.11 -10.64 1.22
N MET A 27 0.75 -11.86 0.81
CA MET A 27 0.43 -12.97 1.73
C MET A 27 1.68 -13.75 2.18
N GLY A 28 2.88 -13.39 1.72
CA GLY A 28 4.12 -14.12 1.98
C GLY A 28 4.28 -15.40 1.16
N ALA A 29 3.50 -15.55 0.10
CA ALA A 29 3.56 -16.66 -0.85
C ALA A 29 4.21 -16.25 -2.17
N SER A 30 4.52 -17.21 -3.04
CA SER A 30 5.04 -16.97 -4.39
C SER A 30 4.35 -17.87 -5.41
N GLY A 31 4.35 -17.45 -6.67
CA GLY A 31 3.88 -18.27 -7.78
C GLY A 31 4.85 -19.39 -8.20
N GLY A 32 6.05 -19.41 -7.64
CA GLY A 32 7.12 -20.35 -8.01
C GLY A 32 8.14 -19.73 -8.99
N GLY A 33 9.09 -20.55 -9.46
CA GLY A 33 10.10 -20.11 -10.44
C GLY A 33 10.95 -18.94 -9.95
N THR A 34 11.10 -17.90 -10.78
CA THR A 34 11.91 -16.70 -10.49
C THR A 34 11.38 -15.88 -9.31
N ASP A 35 10.10 -16.00 -8.97
CA ASP A 35 9.48 -15.33 -7.83
C ASP A 35 10.13 -15.73 -6.50
N ILE A 36 10.54 -16.99 -6.37
CA ILE A 36 11.25 -17.49 -5.17
C ILE A 36 12.60 -16.78 -5.03
N ILE A 37 13.33 -16.63 -6.12
CA ILE A 37 14.63 -15.93 -6.13
C ILE A 37 14.45 -14.47 -5.74
N ALA A 38 13.40 -13.82 -6.26
CA ALA A 38 13.06 -12.44 -5.91
C ALA A 38 12.71 -12.29 -4.42
N MET A 39 11.97 -13.25 -3.83
CA MET A 39 11.68 -13.26 -2.38
C MET A 39 12.95 -13.46 -1.54
N ILE A 40 13.86 -14.33 -1.97
CA ILE A 40 15.14 -14.51 -1.30
C ILE A 40 15.96 -13.22 -1.39
N LEU A 41 16.05 -12.61 -2.56
CA LEU A 41 16.75 -11.35 -2.76
C LEU A 41 16.18 -10.24 -1.85
N LYS A 42 14.86 -10.10 -1.80
CA LYS A 42 14.19 -9.16 -0.88
C LYS A 42 14.55 -9.44 0.58
N LYS A 43 14.63 -10.70 1.00
CA LYS A 43 14.95 -11.07 2.39
C LYS A 43 16.36 -10.64 2.81
N TYR A 44 17.33 -10.70 1.91
CA TYR A 44 18.72 -10.38 2.17
C TYR A 44 19.12 -8.96 1.74
N THR A 45 18.23 -8.22 1.07
CA THR A 45 18.48 -6.84 0.62
C THR A 45 17.38 -5.90 1.12
N LYS A 46 17.58 -4.61 0.96
CA LYS A 46 16.58 -3.56 1.27
C LYS A 46 15.66 -3.23 0.07
N LEU A 47 15.64 -4.10 -0.95
CA LEU A 47 14.88 -3.88 -2.17
C LEU A 47 13.38 -4.16 -1.94
N ASN A 48 12.52 -3.41 -2.62
CA ASN A 48 11.12 -3.75 -2.76
C ASN A 48 10.99 -5.01 -3.62
N ILE A 49 9.87 -5.73 -3.47
CA ILE A 49 9.68 -6.99 -4.19
C ILE A 49 9.64 -6.82 -5.71
N GLY A 50 9.04 -5.73 -6.22
CA GLY A 50 9.02 -5.42 -7.64
C GLY A 50 10.42 -5.14 -8.18
N SER A 51 11.26 -4.39 -7.44
CA SER A 51 12.65 -4.17 -7.80
C SER A 51 13.47 -5.46 -7.78
N ALA A 52 13.21 -6.34 -6.82
CA ALA A 52 13.87 -7.66 -6.76
C ALA A 52 13.47 -8.55 -7.94
N LEU A 53 12.17 -8.57 -8.30
CA LEU A 53 11.68 -9.24 -9.51
C LEU A 53 12.33 -8.69 -10.77
N PHE A 54 12.38 -7.36 -10.88
CA PHE A 54 13.02 -6.72 -12.04
C PHE A 54 14.48 -7.15 -12.22
N LEU A 55 15.26 -7.17 -11.15
CA LEU A 55 16.67 -7.59 -11.21
C LEU A 55 16.83 -9.05 -11.64
N VAL A 56 15.99 -9.94 -11.12
CA VAL A 56 16.04 -11.37 -11.49
C VAL A 56 15.62 -11.55 -12.94
N ASP A 57 14.49 -10.97 -13.33
CA ASP A 57 13.91 -11.16 -14.66
C ASP A 57 14.75 -10.45 -15.75
N VAL A 58 15.37 -9.31 -15.44
CA VAL A 58 16.26 -8.59 -16.40
C VAL A 58 17.45 -9.42 -16.82
N SER A 59 18.01 -10.23 -15.93
CA SER A 59 19.11 -11.10 -16.27
C SER A 59 18.73 -12.14 -17.32
N ILE A 60 17.49 -12.63 -17.25
CA ILE A 60 16.92 -13.58 -18.21
C ILE A 60 16.64 -12.89 -19.55
N VAL A 61 16.06 -11.67 -19.51
CA VAL A 61 15.76 -10.92 -20.74
C VAL A 61 17.05 -10.50 -21.47
N LEU A 62 18.10 -10.12 -20.76
CA LEU A 62 19.38 -9.83 -21.37
C LEU A 62 19.96 -11.05 -22.10
N ALA A 63 19.85 -12.23 -21.50
CA ALA A 63 20.22 -13.47 -22.18
C ALA A 63 19.33 -13.77 -23.39
N ALA A 64 18.03 -13.52 -23.28
CA ALA A 64 17.08 -13.70 -24.37
C ALA A 64 17.32 -12.73 -25.54
N CYS A 65 17.76 -11.49 -25.29
CA CYS A 65 18.10 -10.51 -26.34
C CYS A 65 19.26 -10.99 -27.25
N LEU A 66 20.07 -11.91 -26.80
CA LEU A 66 21.11 -12.51 -27.64
C LEU A 66 20.58 -13.57 -28.63
N VAL A 67 19.37 -14.07 -28.36
CA VAL A 67 18.74 -15.16 -29.14
C VAL A 67 17.63 -14.64 -30.04
N PHE A 68 16.91 -13.63 -29.57
CA PHE A 68 15.75 -13.05 -30.24
C PHE A 68 16.10 -11.70 -30.89
N ASP A 69 15.20 -11.20 -31.74
CA ASP A 69 15.33 -9.91 -32.40
C ASP A 69 15.21 -8.73 -31.40
N ALA A 70 15.77 -7.59 -31.76
CA ALA A 70 15.81 -6.39 -30.91
C ALA A 70 14.42 -5.89 -30.53
N GLN A 71 13.42 -6.03 -31.41
CA GLN A 71 12.06 -5.62 -31.15
C GLN A 71 11.45 -6.41 -30.00
N THR A 72 11.58 -7.73 -30.00
CA THR A 72 11.13 -8.62 -28.92
C THR A 72 11.84 -8.32 -27.62
N GLY A 73 13.16 -8.05 -27.67
CA GLY A 73 13.93 -7.66 -26.49
C GLY A 73 13.44 -6.35 -25.86
N LEU A 74 13.17 -5.34 -26.64
CA LEU A 74 12.65 -4.05 -26.15
C LEU A 74 11.25 -4.19 -25.54
N PHE A 75 10.33 -4.91 -26.19
CA PHE A 75 9.01 -5.18 -25.62
C PHE A 75 9.10 -5.94 -24.30
N SER A 76 9.99 -6.92 -24.20
CA SER A 76 10.22 -7.68 -22.98
C SER A 76 10.74 -6.79 -21.85
N LEU A 77 11.69 -5.90 -22.14
CA LEU A 77 12.23 -4.95 -21.16
C LEU A 77 11.15 -3.97 -20.67
N CYS A 78 10.35 -3.39 -21.59
CA CYS A 78 9.22 -2.54 -21.24
C CYS A 78 8.20 -3.30 -20.39
N GLY A 79 7.94 -4.57 -20.71
CA GLY A 79 7.03 -5.42 -19.95
C GLY A 79 7.51 -5.67 -18.52
N LEU A 80 8.82 -5.91 -18.33
CA LEU A 80 9.40 -6.10 -17.00
C LEU A 80 9.33 -4.84 -16.15
N LEU A 81 9.65 -3.69 -16.70
CA LEU A 81 9.52 -2.41 -16.00
C LEU A 81 8.08 -2.18 -15.56
N ALA A 82 7.13 -2.36 -16.45
CA ALA A 82 5.71 -2.20 -16.15
C ALA A 82 5.24 -3.22 -15.08
N LYS A 83 5.66 -4.50 -15.17
CA LYS A 83 5.36 -5.55 -14.17
C LYS A 83 5.86 -5.15 -12.79
N SER A 84 7.11 -4.69 -12.69
CA SER A 84 7.72 -4.26 -11.42
C SER A 84 6.92 -3.13 -10.76
N LEU A 85 6.58 -2.09 -11.54
CA LEU A 85 5.81 -0.94 -11.05
C LEU A 85 4.38 -1.34 -10.60
N VAL A 86 3.73 -2.22 -11.36
CA VAL A 86 2.40 -2.71 -11.00
C VAL A 86 2.44 -3.51 -9.71
N VAL A 87 3.40 -4.43 -9.55
CA VAL A 87 3.54 -5.25 -8.34
C VAL A 87 3.75 -4.37 -7.11
N ASP A 88 4.72 -3.46 -7.14
CA ASP A 88 5.01 -2.58 -6.00
C ASP A 88 3.82 -1.66 -5.70
N GLY A 89 3.21 -1.05 -6.73
CA GLY A 89 2.06 -0.17 -6.56
C GLY A 89 0.82 -0.90 -5.99
N VAL A 90 0.56 -2.13 -6.40
CA VAL A 90 -0.55 -2.93 -5.85
C VAL A 90 -0.29 -3.29 -4.40
N ILE A 91 0.92 -3.74 -4.05
CA ILE A 91 1.28 -4.08 -2.66
C ILE A 91 1.18 -2.85 -1.76
N GLU A 92 1.69 -1.71 -2.22
CA GLU A 92 1.60 -0.45 -1.48
C GLU A 92 0.13 -0.07 -1.22
N ASN A 93 -0.72 -0.11 -2.25
CA ASN A 93 -2.14 0.22 -2.12
C ASN A 93 -2.91 -0.73 -1.21
N ILE A 94 -2.60 -2.04 -1.22
CA ILE A 94 -3.22 -3.02 -0.31
C ILE A 94 -2.85 -2.72 1.14
N ASN A 95 -1.62 -2.31 1.40
CA ASN A 95 -1.10 -2.05 2.74
C ASN A 95 -1.33 -0.61 3.22
N LEU A 96 -1.93 0.24 2.38
CA LEU A 96 -2.16 1.64 2.71
C LEU A 96 -3.05 1.79 3.95
N CYS A 97 -2.51 2.43 4.96
CA CYS A 97 -3.23 2.82 6.16
C CYS A 97 -3.58 4.31 6.13
N LYS A 98 -4.56 4.68 6.94
CA LYS A 98 -4.98 6.07 7.13
C LYS A 98 -4.57 6.54 8.51
N TYR A 99 -3.83 7.63 8.55
CA TYR A 99 -3.47 8.36 9.75
C TYR A 99 -4.45 9.50 9.94
N PHE A 100 -5.12 9.52 11.07
CA PHE A 100 -6.09 10.54 11.45
C PHE A 100 -5.51 11.46 12.51
N THR A 101 -5.69 12.75 12.28
CA THR A 101 -5.60 13.79 13.31
C THR A 101 -6.98 14.43 13.42
N ILE A 102 -7.62 14.26 14.57
CA ILE A 102 -8.97 14.77 14.83
C ILE A 102 -8.87 15.80 15.92
N ILE A 103 -9.35 17.03 15.67
CA ILE A 103 -9.40 18.11 16.65
C ILE A 103 -10.87 18.32 17.00
N CYS A 104 -11.21 18.15 18.28
CA CYS A 104 -12.59 18.23 18.77
C CYS A 104 -12.67 18.76 20.20
N ASP A 105 -13.87 19.15 20.59
CA ASP A 105 -14.16 19.64 21.94
C ASP A 105 -14.54 18.49 22.89
N ASN A 106 -15.26 17.48 22.38
CA ASN A 106 -15.64 16.31 23.18
C ASN A 106 -15.01 15.02 22.59
N PRO A 107 -13.87 14.56 23.10
CA PRO A 107 -13.15 13.42 22.56
C PRO A 107 -13.78 12.06 22.90
N GLN A 108 -14.54 11.97 24.01
CA GLN A 108 -14.97 10.69 24.59
C GLN A 108 -15.76 9.81 23.61
N PRO A 109 -16.81 10.29 22.93
CA PRO A 109 -17.58 9.44 22.01
C PRO A 109 -16.76 8.91 20.84
N ILE A 110 -15.79 9.71 20.37
CA ILE A 110 -14.90 9.32 19.27
C ILE A 110 -13.92 8.26 19.74
N CYS A 111 -13.33 8.44 20.92
CA CYS A 111 -12.40 7.47 21.51
C CYS A 111 -13.08 6.14 21.80
N ASP A 112 -14.28 6.17 22.37
CA ASP A 112 -15.06 4.97 22.65
C ASP A 112 -15.37 4.19 21.36
N TYR A 113 -15.74 4.90 20.30
CA TYR A 113 -15.97 4.29 18.99
C TYR A 113 -14.69 3.67 18.39
N ILE A 114 -13.55 4.37 18.48
CA ILE A 114 -12.25 3.87 18.00
C ILE A 114 -11.84 2.60 18.76
N VAL A 115 -11.97 2.61 20.10
CA VAL A 115 -11.49 1.51 20.95
C VAL A 115 -12.44 0.33 20.89
N HIS A 116 -13.72 0.54 21.09
CA HIS A 116 -14.68 -0.57 21.29
C HIS A 116 -15.30 -1.06 19.98
N THR A 117 -15.48 -0.20 18.98
CA THR A 117 -16.09 -0.61 17.70
C THR A 117 -15.03 -0.97 16.67
N LEU A 118 -14.03 -0.11 16.49
CA LEU A 118 -12.99 -0.33 15.48
C LEU A 118 -11.83 -1.19 15.98
N ASN A 119 -11.75 -1.48 17.29
CA ASN A 119 -10.65 -2.21 17.93
C ASN A 119 -9.28 -1.62 17.56
N ARG A 120 -9.16 -0.30 17.69
CA ARG A 120 -7.93 0.45 17.43
C ARG A 120 -7.56 1.30 18.64
N SER A 121 -6.28 1.59 18.79
CA SER A 121 -5.81 2.53 19.79
C SER A 121 -5.93 3.96 19.29
N ALA A 122 -6.14 4.88 20.23
CA ALA A 122 -6.08 6.31 19.99
C ALA A 122 -5.13 6.96 21.00
N THR A 123 -4.41 7.97 20.57
CA THR A 123 -3.58 8.81 21.44
C THR A 123 -4.20 10.18 21.52
N ILE A 124 -4.32 10.71 22.73
CA ILE A 124 -4.97 11.99 23.00
C ILE A 124 -3.90 13.00 23.42
N TYR A 125 -4.00 14.20 22.86
CA TYR A 125 -3.25 15.37 23.27
C TYR A 125 -4.21 16.49 23.68
N HIS A 126 -3.90 17.17 24.77
CA HIS A 126 -4.58 18.42 25.12
C HIS A 126 -3.85 19.57 24.43
N ALA A 127 -4.59 20.39 23.73
CA ALA A 127 -4.11 21.50 22.94
C ALA A 127 -4.94 22.74 23.23
N GLU A 128 -4.45 23.90 22.83
CA GLU A 128 -5.14 25.17 22.92
C GLU A 128 -5.28 25.77 21.52
N GLY A 129 -6.47 26.28 21.23
CA GLY A 129 -6.73 27.01 19.99
C GLY A 129 -6.04 28.37 20.02
N ALA A 130 -5.13 28.63 19.08
CA ALA A 130 -4.32 29.86 19.09
C ALA A 130 -5.13 31.16 18.93
N TYR A 131 -6.30 31.11 18.36
CA TYR A 131 -7.15 32.29 18.12
C TYR A 131 -8.04 32.63 19.30
N GLU A 132 -8.77 31.64 19.83
CA GLU A 132 -9.76 31.83 20.89
C GLU A 132 -9.24 31.42 22.27
N HIS A 133 -8.04 30.89 22.38
CA HIS A 133 -7.46 30.32 23.62
C HIS A 133 -8.35 29.26 24.29
N GLN A 134 -9.21 28.61 23.50
CA GLN A 134 -10.10 27.57 24.02
C GLN A 134 -9.38 26.21 24.06
N PRO A 135 -9.63 25.40 25.11
CA PRO A 135 -9.07 24.07 25.19
C PRO A 135 -9.63 23.20 24.08
N LYS A 136 -8.77 22.50 23.38
CA LYS A 136 -9.08 21.55 22.32
C LYS A 136 -8.43 20.20 22.62
N THR A 137 -9.03 19.15 22.14
CA THR A 137 -8.42 17.81 22.21
C THR A 137 -8.07 17.32 20.83
N VAL A 138 -6.84 16.86 20.68
CA VAL A 138 -6.33 16.25 19.46
C VAL A 138 -6.26 14.75 19.65
N ILE A 139 -6.96 14.00 18.82
CA ILE A 139 -6.94 12.55 18.82
C ILE A 139 -6.14 12.09 17.60
N ILE A 140 -5.14 11.26 17.84
CA ILE A 140 -4.37 10.60 16.77
C ILE A 140 -4.71 9.13 16.77
N THR A 141 -5.05 8.60 15.60
CA THR A 141 -5.28 7.17 15.42
C THR A 141 -4.91 6.73 14.01
N ILE A 142 -4.57 5.45 13.89
CA ILE A 142 -4.17 4.83 12.64
C ILE A 142 -5.04 3.60 12.40
N MET A 143 -5.51 3.45 11.16
CA MET A 143 -6.41 2.35 10.83
C MET A 143 -6.35 1.97 9.35
N LYS A 144 -6.94 0.84 9.00
CA LYS A 144 -7.10 0.41 7.61
C LYS A 144 -8.13 1.29 6.89
N ARG A 145 -8.05 1.32 5.54
CA ARG A 145 -8.92 2.14 4.69
C ARG A 145 -10.43 1.91 4.92
N SER A 146 -10.86 0.67 5.15
CA SER A 146 -12.26 0.36 5.44
C SER A 146 -12.74 1.03 6.73
N GLN A 147 -12.00 0.86 7.82
CA GLN A 147 -12.29 1.46 9.12
C GLN A 147 -12.27 3.00 9.08
N ALA A 148 -11.42 3.57 8.23
CA ALA A 148 -11.32 5.01 8.06
C ALA A 148 -12.62 5.63 7.50
N VAL A 149 -13.31 4.92 6.60
CA VAL A 149 -14.61 5.37 6.08
C VAL A 149 -15.66 5.38 7.18
N GLU A 150 -15.69 4.34 8.01
CA GLU A 150 -16.62 4.21 9.13
C GLU A 150 -16.39 5.31 10.17
N LEU A 151 -15.13 5.52 10.60
CA LEU A 151 -14.79 6.57 11.56
C LEU A 151 -15.15 7.95 11.05
N ARG A 152 -14.83 8.27 9.79
CA ARG A 152 -15.18 9.56 9.19
C ARG A 152 -16.68 9.79 9.18
N THR A 153 -17.46 8.77 8.85
CA THR A 153 -18.92 8.85 8.84
C THR A 153 -19.47 9.04 10.24
N PHE A 154 -18.94 8.33 11.22
CA PHE A 154 -19.30 8.47 12.63
C PHE A 154 -19.05 9.89 13.15
N ILE A 155 -17.83 10.43 12.94
CA ILE A 155 -17.46 11.77 13.42
C ILE A 155 -18.36 12.84 12.79
N ARG A 156 -18.57 12.77 11.47
CA ARG A 156 -19.45 13.76 10.79
C ARG A 156 -20.88 13.75 11.31
N LYS A 157 -21.37 12.60 11.73
CA LYS A 157 -22.73 12.46 12.28
C LYS A 157 -22.85 12.98 13.71
N HIS A 158 -21.84 12.75 14.55
CA HIS A 158 -21.92 13.04 15.99
C HIS A 158 -21.24 14.35 16.38
N GLN A 159 -20.22 14.77 15.62
CA GLN A 159 -19.47 16.00 15.86
C GLN A 159 -19.15 16.70 14.53
N PRO A 160 -20.12 17.36 13.90
CA PRO A 160 -19.94 18.00 12.60
C PRO A 160 -18.90 19.11 12.61
N ASN A 161 -18.63 19.72 13.77
CA ASN A 161 -17.64 20.79 13.95
C ASN A 161 -16.21 20.27 14.19
N ALA A 162 -16.02 18.96 14.34
CA ALA A 162 -14.68 18.39 14.50
C ALA A 162 -13.87 18.57 13.23
N PHE A 163 -12.63 19.04 13.37
CA PHE A 163 -11.68 19.09 12.26
C PHE A 163 -10.98 17.74 12.09
N ILE A 164 -10.97 17.21 10.88
CA ILE A 164 -10.38 15.91 10.58
C ILE A 164 -9.35 16.08 9.46
N ALA A 165 -8.09 15.83 9.77
CA ALA A 165 -7.04 15.65 8.77
C ALA A 165 -6.77 14.15 8.58
N ILE A 166 -6.76 13.70 7.33
CA ILE A 166 -6.52 12.29 6.98
C ILE A 166 -5.35 12.25 6.00
N THR A 167 -4.28 11.57 6.40
CA THR A 167 -3.12 11.33 5.55
C THR A 167 -2.97 9.85 5.24
N ASN A 168 -2.34 9.55 4.12
CA ASN A 168 -1.99 8.19 3.76
C ASN A 168 -0.64 7.83 4.40
N SER A 169 -0.51 6.60 4.89
CA SER A 169 0.76 6.05 5.30
C SER A 169 0.88 4.64 4.72
N SER A 170 1.91 4.41 3.94
CA SER A 170 2.21 3.10 3.35
C SER A 170 3.03 2.21 4.29
N GLU A 171 3.67 2.80 5.31
CA GLU A 171 4.51 2.07 6.23
C GLU A 171 4.17 2.44 7.68
N ILE A 172 3.67 1.45 8.42
CA ILE A 172 3.39 1.54 9.84
C ILE A 172 3.95 0.30 10.51
N ILE A 173 4.86 0.51 11.45
CA ILE A 173 5.50 -0.54 12.21
C ILE A 173 4.95 -0.49 13.63
N GLY A 174 4.32 -1.57 14.09
CA GLY A 174 3.77 -1.63 15.45
C GLY A 174 2.76 -2.77 15.65
N LYS A 175 2.39 -2.99 16.91
CA LYS A 175 1.43 -4.04 17.27
C LYS A 175 0.07 -3.79 16.62
N GLY A 176 -0.41 -4.76 15.83
CA GLY A 176 -1.67 -4.67 15.07
C GLY A 176 -1.51 -4.16 13.62
N PHE A 177 -0.29 -3.83 13.22
CA PHE A 177 0.14 -3.53 11.86
C PHE A 177 1.29 -4.48 11.46
N ARG A 178 2.19 -4.08 10.57
CA ARG A 178 3.39 -4.89 10.28
C ARG A 178 4.27 -4.97 11.53
N GLY A 179 4.55 -6.18 11.98
CA GLY A 179 5.52 -6.43 13.06
C GLY A 179 6.95 -6.26 12.58
N PHE A 180 7.88 -6.03 13.52
CA PHE A 180 9.29 -6.28 13.28
C PHE A 180 9.47 -7.82 13.17
N ASN A 181 9.69 -8.32 11.96
CA ASN A 181 10.19 -9.67 11.70
C ASN A 181 11.61 -9.56 11.15
#